data_25b652b3857cf9397d0b9c031ea3ed53
#
_entry.id   25b652b3857cf9397d0b9c031ea3ed53
#
_cell.length_a   1.000
_cell.length_b   1.000
_cell.length_c   1.000
_cell.angle_alpha   90.00
_cell.angle_beta   90.00
_cell.angle_gamma   90.00
#
_symmetry.space_group_name_H-M   'P 1'
#
loop_
_entity.id
_entity.type
_entity.pdbx_description
1 polymer ?
#
loop_
_entity_poly.entity_id
_entity_poly.type
_entity_poly.pdbx_seq_one_letter_code
_entity_poly.pdbx_strand_id
1 'polypeptide(L)'
;MYHAVGNEKGPDWPRSLIMPPALFEEHLRYLKQQGYTIVSVEQLAHRLEKGESVDKYIALSFDDGYKDNHSVALPIMQKYDAKGSFFVINKEMGDKDHMNEAEIKDMLAAGMELGSHTYIHAPLAKIDTKYLVWELDTSRYWLKKKFDGYIVRTLAYPNGSYNKTVIEAAQKYGFYRALTGHIGLNTAATYKAAPMEMYRVTVADDGNGLEGFKRRLEQAYFFGFLQTKGIDINPLRDLFASY
;
A
#
# COMPACT_ATOMS: atom_id res chain seq x y z
N MET A 1 1.00 5.60 0.55
CA MET A 1 1.55 4.60 -0.39
C MET A 1 2.89 5.11 -0.90
N TYR A 2 3.93 4.30 -0.73
CA TYR A 2 5.28 4.47 -1.26
C TYR A 2 5.59 3.34 -2.23
N HIS A 3 6.72 3.43 -2.94
CA HIS A 3 7.30 2.36 -3.74
C HIS A 3 8.76 2.16 -3.29
N ALA A 4 9.74 2.63 -4.04
CA ALA A 4 11.14 2.59 -3.63
C ALA A 4 11.47 3.67 -2.58
N VAL A 5 12.35 3.35 -1.61
CA VAL A 5 12.93 4.30 -0.67
C VAL A 5 14.45 4.24 -0.80
N GLY A 6 14.98 5.08 -1.67
CA GLY A 6 16.40 5.01 -2.03
C GLY A 6 16.88 6.23 -2.80
N ASN A 7 18.11 6.13 -3.29
CA ASN A 7 18.65 7.12 -4.20
C ASN A 7 18.19 6.82 -5.65
N GLU A 8 18.41 7.77 -6.57
CA GLU A 8 18.11 7.59 -7.99
C GLU A 8 18.71 6.28 -8.52
N LYS A 9 17.87 5.48 -9.20
CA LYS A 9 18.23 4.15 -9.71
C LYS A 9 18.66 4.15 -11.18
N GLY A 10 18.78 5.33 -11.79
CA GLY A 10 19.15 5.50 -13.20
C GLY A 10 18.11 6.28 -14.01
N PRO A 11 18.44 6.69 -15.25
CA PRO A 11 17.62 7.60 -16.05
C PRO A 11 16.27 7.01 -16.46
N ASP A 12 16.14 5.69 -16.47
CA ASP A 12 14.91 5.00 -16.92
C ASP A 12 13.89 4.79 -15.78
N TRP A 13 14.26 5.12 -14.54
CA TRP A 13 13.36 4.98 -13.39
C TRP A 13 12.49 6.23 -13.21
N PRO A 14 11.16 6.07 -13.11
CA PRO A 14 10.28 7.19 -12.79
C PRO A 14 10.64 7.79 -11.43
N ARG A 15 11.06 9.05 -11.40
CA ARG A 15 11.37 9.75 -10.14
C ARG A 15 10.20 9.73 -9.15
N SER A 16 8.97 9.74 -9.68
CA SER A 16 7.75 9.66 -8.86
C SER A 16 7.60 8.37 -8.05
N LEU A 17 8.37 7.32 -8.35
CA LEU A 17 8.38 6.07 -7.59
C LEU A 17 9.49 6.00 -6.55
N ILE A 18 10.40 6.97 -6.53
CA ILE A 18 11.58 6.97 -5.64
C ILE A 18 11.40 8.03 -4.56
N MET A 19 11.42 7.61 -3.31
CA MET A 19 11.42 8.50 -2.15
C MET A 19 12.83 8.58 -1.57
N PRO A 20 13.46 9.77 -1.53
CA PRO A 20 14.75 9.94 -0.89
C PRO A 20 14.72 9.50 0.58
N PRO A 21 15.74 8.76 1.07
CA PRO A 21 15.74 8.24 2.44
C PRO A 21 15.59 9.32 3.52
N ALA A 22 16.24 10.48 3.33
CA ALA A 22 16.15 11.59 4.26
C ALA A 22 14.73 12.17 4.33
N LEU A 23 14.04 12.28 3.18
CA LEU A 23 12.66 12.75 3.13
C LEU A 23 11.69 11.73 3.70
N PHE A 24 11.91 10.44 3.44
CA PHE A 24 11.13 9.37 4.08
C PHE A 24 11.24 9.43 5.60
N GLU A 25 12.45 9.57 6.13
CA GLU A 25 12.68 9.72 7.57
C GLU A 25 12.00 10.98 8.12
N GLU A 26 12.03 12.08 7.38
CA GLU A 26 11.34 13.32 7.75
C GLU A 26 9.82 13.15 7.83
N HIS A 27 9.22 12.39 6.91
CA HIS A 27 7.79 12.03 6.97
C HIS A 27 7.46 11.27 8.26
N LEU A 28 8.25 10.24 8.62
CA LEU A 28 8.01 9.46 9.84
C LEU A 28 8.18 10.31 11.09
N ARG A 29 9.21 11.15 11.15
CA ARG A 29 9.44 12.08 12.25
C ARG A 29 8.26 13.04 12.42
N TYR A 30 7.78 13.63 11.33
CA TYR A 30 6.60 14.50 11.34
C TYR A 30 5.37 13.77 11.88
N LEU A 31 5.07 12.58 11.38
CA LEU A 31 3.92 11.80 11.84
C LEU A 31 4.00 11.51 13.35
N LYS A 32 5.16 11.11 13.86
CA LYS A 32 5.36 10.88 15.30
C LYS A 32 5.20 12.15 16.12
N GLN A 33 5.74 13.30 15.66
CA GLN A 33 5.56 14.59 16.30
C GLN A 33 4.10 15.04 16.34
N GLN A 34 3.30 14.67 15.33
CA GLN A 34 1.86 14.93 15.31
C GLN A 34 1.05 13.91 16.12
N GLY A 35 1.70 12.97 16.81
CA GLY A 35 1.06 11.97 17.66
C GLY A 35 0.45 10.79 16.91
N TYR A 36 0.88 10.53 15.66
CA TYR A 36 0.40 9.36 14.91
C TYR A 36 1.05 8.07 15.38
N THR A 37 0.23 7.03 15.49
CA THR A 37 0.69 5.63 15.58
C THR A 37 0.79 5.08 14.15
N ILE A 38 2.00 4.66 13.76
CA ILE A 38 2.29 4.18 12.41
C ILE A 38 2.19 2.65 12.42
N VAL A 39 1.24 2.12 11.66
CA VAL A 39 0.83 0.71 11.69
C VAL A 39 0.88 0.05 10.31
N SER A 40 0.72 -1.28 10.25
CA SER A 40 0.45 -1.99 8.99
C SER A 40 -1.01 -1.81 8.56
N VAL A 41 -1.31 -2.15 7.31
CA VAL A 41 -2.69 -2.15 6.78
C VAL A 41 -3.55 -3.17 7.54
N GLU A 42 -2.99 -4.34 7.87
CA GLU A 42 -3.70 -5.37 8.65
C GLU A 42 -4.08 -4.86 10.04
N GLN A 43 -3.15 -4.19 10.72
CA GLN A 43 -3.41 -3.60 12.05
C GLN A 43 -4.49 -2.51 11.98
N LEU A 44 -4.43 -1.63 10.96
CA LEU A 44 -5.48 -0.61 10.75
C LEU A 44 -6.82 -1.27 10.46
N ALA A 45 -6.87 -2.22 9.53
CA ALA A 45 -8.09 -2.93 9.15
C ALA A 45 -8.73 -3.65 10.33
N HIS A 46 -7.93 -4.29 11.18
CA HIS A 46 -8.43 -4.98 12.38
C HIS A 46 -9.14 -4.01 13.37
N ARG A 47 -8.62 -2.80 13.53
CA ARG A 47 -9.27 -1.76 14.32
C ARG A 47 -10.58 -1.29 13.68
N LEU A 48 -10.58 -1.08 12.36
CA LEU A 48 -11.77 -0.69 11.60
C LEU A 48 -12.87 -1.76 11.66
N GLU A 49 -12.51 -3.05 11.58
CA GLU A 49 -13.42 -4.19 11.72
C GLU A 49 -14.11 -4.20 13.08
N LYS A 50 -13.39 -3.87 14.15
CA LYS A 50 -13.92 -3.78 15.51
C LYS A 50 -14.68 -2.50 15.80
N GLY A 51 -14.70 -1.54 14.87
CA GLY A 51 -15.28 -0.21 15.10
C GLY A 51 -14.50 0.64 16.12
N GLU A 52 -13.23 0.29 16.36
CA GLU A 52 -12.35 1.08 17.23
C GLU A 52 -11.96 2.40 16.56
N SER A 53 -11.70 3.43 17.37
CA SER A 53 -11.16 4.68 16.83
C SER A 53 -9.81 4.45 16.15
N VAL A 54 -9.68 5.05 14.99
CA VAL A 54 -8.44 5.11 14.20
C VAL A 54 -7.88 6.55 14.13
N ASP A 55 -8.36 7.42 15.00
CA ASP A 55 -7.83 8.77 15.13
C ASP A 55 -6.33 8.69 15.44
N LYS A 56 -5.55 9.46 14.70
CA LYS A 56 -4.08 9.39 14.79
C LYS A 56 -3.45 8.01 14.51
N TYR A 57 -4.14 7.15 13.76
CA TYR A 57 -3.54 5.97 13.15
C TYR A 57 -3.29 6.20 11.66
N ILE A 58 -2.11 5.81 11.18
CA ILE A 58 -1.77 5.86 9.77
C ILE A 58 -1.10 4.54 9.36
N ALA A 59 -1.59 3.93 8.30
CA ALA A 59 -0.97 2.73 7.74
C ALA A 59 0.02 3.11 6.63
N LEU A 60 1.23 2.55 6.69
CA LEU A 60 2.19 2.66 5.60
C LEU A 60 2.06 1.46 4.67
N SER A 61 2.05 1.72 3.37
CA SER A 61 2.06 0.69 2.34
C SER A 61 3.15 0.97 1.31
N PHE A 62 3.83 -0.09 0.86
CA PHE A 62 4.90 -0.05 -0.13
C PHE A 62 4.55 -1.03 -1.24
N ASP A 63 4.46 -0.56 -2.48
CA ASP A 63 4.14 -1.39 -3.62
C ASP A 63 5.43 -1.90 -4.32
N ASP A 64 5.30 -2.90 -5.17
CA ASP A 64 6.29 -3.57 -6.00
C ASP A 64 7.30 -4.47 -5.27
N GLY A 65 7.64 -4.19 -4.02
CA GLY A 65 8.58 -5.02 -3.26
C GLY A 65 10.05 -4.75 -3.56
N TYR A 66 10.41 -3.50 -3.80
CA TYR A 66 11.78 -3.08 -4.10
C TYR A 66 12.78 -3.44 -2.98
N LYS A 67 14.02 -3.71 -3.35
CA LYS A 67 15.10 -4.13 -2.44
C LYS A 67 15.42 -3.10 -1.36
N ASP A 68 15.30 -1.82 -1.68
CA ASP A 68 15.52 -0.73 -0.72
C ASP A 68 14.44 -0.64 0.36
N ASN A 69 13.30 -1.30 0.18
CA ASN A 69 12.33 -1.45 1.26
C ASN A 69 12.92 -2.21 2.45
N HIS A 70 13.74 -3.25 2.21
CA HIS A 70 14.47 -3.95 3.25
C HIS A 70 15.71 -3.18 3.70
N SER A 71 16.59 -2.80 2.76
CA SER A 71 17.92 -2.27 3.11
C SER A 71 17.91 -0.82 3.62
N VAL A 72 16.87 -0.04 3.31
CA VAL A 72 16.77 1.38 3.65
C VAL A 72 15.51 1.70 4.46
N ALA A 73 14.31 1.35 3.96
CA ALA A 73 13.08 1.73 4.63
C ALA A 73 12.92 1.02 5.98
N LEU A 74 13.23 -0.27 6.07
CA LEU A 74 13.08 -1.04 7.31
C LEU A 74 13.90 -0.47 8.48
N PRO A 75 15.21 -0.17 8.37
CA PRO A 75 15.98 0.44 9.45
C PRO A 75 15.43 1.79 9.90
N ILE A 76 14.98 2.62 8.95
CA ILE A 76 14.35 3.91 9.27
C ILE A 76 13.03 3.67 10.02
N MET A 77 12.18 2.76 9.56
CA MET A 77 10.92 2.44 10.23
C MET A 77 11.11 1.92 11.65
N GLN A 78 12.10 1.05 11.87
CA GLN A 78 12.44 0.53 13.20
C GLN A 78 12.85 1.64 14.16
N LYS A 79 13.61 2.63 13.73
CA LYS A 79 14.00 3.80 14.53
C LYS A 79 12.79 4.58 15.08
N TYR A 80 11.67 4.59 14.34
CA TYR A 80 10.43 5.30 14.71
C TYR A 80 9.34 4.36 15.26
N ASP A 81 9.66 3.11 15.59
CA ASP A 81 8.66 2.10 15.97
C ASP A 81 7.45 2.12 15.02
N ALA A 82 7.73 2.12 13.73
CA ALA A 82 6.75 2.15 12.67
C ALA A 82 6.57 0.75 12.08
N LYS A 83 5.31 0.37 11.80
CA LYS A 83 4.99 -0.84 11.03
C LYS A 83 4.45 -0.46 9.66
N GLY A 84 4.57 -1.38 8.70
CA GLY A 84 4.09 -1.18 7.34
C GLY A 84 3.77 -2.48 6.63
N SER A 85 3.13 -2.35 5.48
CA SER A 85 2.71 -3.45 4.61
C SER A 85 3.44 -3.36 3.29
N PHE A 86 4.06 -4.45 2.86
CA PHE A 86 4.86 -4.53 1.65
C PHE A 86 4.19 -5.47 0.65
N PHE A 87 3.79 -4.92 -0.49
CA PHE A 87 3.06 -5.62 -1.55
C PHE A 87 4.04 -6.02 -2.64
N VAL A 88 4.31 -7.33 -2.74
CA VAL A 88 5.35 -7.85 -3.63
C VAL A 88 4.76 -8.41 -4.92
N ILE A 89 5.47 -8.19 -6.03
CA ILE A 89 5.24 -8.83 -7.31
C ILE A 89 5.99 -10.16 -7.29
N ASN A 90 5.25 -11.28 -7.29
CA ASN A 90 5.86 -12.58 -7.08
C ASN A 90 6.97 -12.91 -8.07
N LYS A 91 6.76 -12.61 -9.36
CA LYS A 91 7.69 -12.93 -10.45
C LYS A 91 9.02 -12.17 -10.31
N GLU A 92 8.98 -10.98 -9.73
CA GLU A 92 10.16 -10.12 -9.62
C GLU A 92 10.97 -10.37 -8.35
N MET A 93 10.43 -11.18 -7.43
CA MET A 93 11.10 -11.51 -6.18
C MET A 93 12.48 -12.17 -6.40
N GLY A 94 13.52 -11.54 -5.86
CA GLY A 94 14.91 -11.98 -5.99
C GLY A 94 15.61 -11.46 -7.24
N ASP A 95 14.95 -10.67 -8.07
CA ASP A 95 15.60 -9.92 -9.14
C ASP A 95 16.51 -8.84 -8.56
N LYS A 96 17.34 -8.24 -9.41
CA LYS A 96 18.39 -7.29 -9.02
C LYS A 96 17.87 -6.16 -8.11
N ASP A 97 16.68 -5.63 -8.41
CA ASP A 97 16.10 -4.45 -7.74
C ASP A 97 14.97 -4.79 -6.75
N HIS A 98 14.62 -6.08 -6.62
CA HIS A 98 13.55 -6.55 -5.74
C HIS A 98 14.06 -7.40 -4.57
N MET A 99 13.31 -7.39 -3.47
CA MET A 99 13.62 -8.19 -2.30
C MET A 99 13.62 -9.68 -2.64
N ASN A 100 14.61 -10.40 -2.12
CA ASN A 100 14.64 -11.86 -2.16
C ASN A 100 13.88 -12.48 -0.97
N GLU A 101 13.77 -13.81 -0.96
CA GLU A 101 13.05 -14.55 0.08
C GLU A 101 13.59 -14.30 1.50
N ALA A 102 14.94 -14.22 1.65
CA ALA A 102 15.55 -13.98 2.96
C ALA A 102 15.25 -12.57 3.47
N GLU A 103 15.35 -11.56 2.62
CA GLU A 103 15.02 -10.17 2.95
C GLU A 103 13.53 -10.02 3.35
N ILE A 104 12.61 -10.70 2.68
CA ILE A 104 11.19 -10.70 3.06
C ILE A 104 10.98 -11.42 4.39
N LYS A 105 11.69 -12.52 4.68
CA LYS A 105 11.62 -13.19 5.99
C LYS A 105 12.10 -12.26 7.10
N ASP A 106 13.14 -11.47 6.86
CA ASP A 106 13.61 -10.46 7.82
C ASP A 106 12.54 -9.37 8.06
N MET A 107 11.84 -8.93 6.99
CA MET A 107 10.71 -8.00 7.11
C MET A 107 9.61 -8.57 7.99
N LEU A 108 9.21 -9.83 7.77
CA LEU A 108 8.20 -10.52 8.56
C LEU A 108 8.63 -10.67 10.03
N ALA A 109 9.90 -11.07 10.28
CA ALA A 109 10.47 -11.17 11.61
C ALA A 109 10.51 -9.81 12.35
N ALA A 110 10.67 -8.71 11.62
CA ALA A 110 10.57 -7.35 12.14
C ALA A 110 9.11 -6.88 12.39
N GLY A 111 8.12 -7.74 12.14
CA GLY A 111 6.71 -7.46 12.34
C GLY A 111 6.06 -6.60 11.27
N MET A 112 6.62 -6.60 10.05
CA MET A 112 6.00 -6.01 8.87
C MET A 112 4.98 -6.96 8.26
N GLU A 113 3.98 -6.44 7.56
CA GLU A 113 2.99 -7.22 6.82
C GLU A 113 3.45 -7.47 5.40
N LEU A 114 3.29 -8.70 4.92
CA LEU A 114 3.44 -9.07 3.51
C LEU A 114 2.07 -9.12 2.84
N GLY A 115 1.91 -8.35 1.77
CA GLY A 115 0.74 -8.35 0.88
C GLY A 115 1.07 -8.84 -0.53
N SER A 116 0.05 -9.08 -1.33
CA SER A 116 0.20 -9.42 -2.75
C SER A 116 0.06 -8.18 -3.64
N HIS A 117 0.98 -8.05 -4.60
CA HIS A 117 0.84 -7.14 -5.74
C HIS A 117 0.70 -7.92 -7.05
N THR A 118 -0.01 -9.07 -6.98
CA THR A 118 -0.24 -10.07 -8.02
C THR A 118 1.02 -10.84 -8.42
N TYR A 119 0.92 -11.70 -9.43
CA TYR A 119 2.04 -12.53 -9.85
C TYR A 119 2.99 -11.80 -10.81
N ILE A 120 2.45 -11.09 -11.83
CA ILE A 120 3.25 -10.36 -12.84
C ILE A 120 2.89 -8.87 -12.94
N HIS A 121 2.19 -8.30 -11.96
CA HIS A 121 1.77 -6.90 -11.98
C HIS A 121 0.81 -6.55 -13.14
N ALA A 122 -0.08 -7.47 -13.51
CA ALA A 122 -1.03 -7.25 -14.60
C ALA A 122 -2.14 -6.26 -14.20
N PRO A 123 -2.60 -5.37 -15.09
CA PRO A 123 -3.75 -4.49 -14.84
C PRO A 123 -5.05 -5.31 -14.84
N LEU A 124 -5.48 -5.77 -13.66
CA LEU A 124 -6.47 -6.83 -13.47
C LEU A 124 -7.82 -6.60 -14.17
N ALA A 125 -8.27 -5.35 -14.27
CA ALA A 125 -9.53 -5.02 -14.96
C ALA A 125 -9.43 -5.09 -16.50
N LYS A 126 -8.21 -5.25 -17.04
CA LYS A 126 -7.94 -5.22 -18.50
C LYS A 126 -7.56 -6.59 -19.06
N ILE A 127 -7.47 -7.61 -18.24
CA ILE A 127 -7.11 -8.98 -18.64
C ILE A 127 -8.35 -9.88 -18.64
N ASP A 128 -8.30 -11.00 -19.39
CA ASP A 128 -9.42 -11.94 -19.38
C ASP A 128 -9.56 -12.68 -18.04
N THR A 129 -10.74 -13.23 -17.80
CA THR A 129 -11.08 -13.88 -16.52
C THR A 129 -10.15 -15.05 -16.18
N LYS A 130 -9.64 -15.79 -17.14
CA LYS A 130 -8.73 -16.91 -16.91
C LYS A 130 -7.39 -16.42 -16.36
N TYR A 131 -6.84 -15.36 -16.94
CA TYR A 131 -5.60 -14.75 -16.47
C TYR A 131 -5.81 -14.02 -15.12
N LEU A 132 -6.97 -13.36 -14.94
CA LEU A 132 -7.33 -12.75 -13.67
C LEU A 132 -7.30 -13.78 -12.52
N VAL A 133 -7.95 -14.93 -12.73
CA VAL A 133 -7.97 -16.01 -11.72
C VAL A 133 -6.56 -16.50 -11.46
N TRP A 134 -5.77 -16.72 -12.50
CA TRP A 134 -4.40 -17.18 -12.38
C TRP A 134 -3.52 -16.19 -11.60
N GLU A 135 -3.60 -14.88 -11.87
CA GLU A 135 -2.88 -13.83 -11.16
C GLU A 135 -3.16 -13.86 -9.66
N LEU A 136 -4.44 -13.92 -9.28
CA LEU A 136 -4.88 -13.85 -7.89
C LEU A 136 -4.55 -15.13 -7.12
N ASP A 137 -4.91 -16.29 -7.67
CA ASP A 137 -4.70 -17.58 -7.01
C ASP A 137 -3.22 -17.93 -6.91
N THR A 138 -2.49 -17.81 -8.04
CA THR A 138 -1.06 -18.16 -8.08
C THR A 138 -0.25 -17.27 -7.15
N SER A 139 -0.51 -15.94 -7.13
CA SER A 139 0.25 -15.04 -6.27
C SER A 139 0.10 -15.40 -4.80
N ARG A 140 -1.14 -15.60 -4.35
CA ARG A 140 -1.43 -15.94 -2.95
C ARG A 140 -0.92 -17.33 -2.55
N TYR A 141 -1.14 -18.34 -3.42
CA TYR A 141 -0.66 -19.70 -3.18
C TYR A 141 0.87 -19.75 -3.08
N TRP A 142 1.56 -19.06 -3.99
CA TRP A 142 3.01 -19.04 -4.04
C TRP A 142 3.62 -18.36 -2.80
N LEU A 143 3.09 -17.21 -2.37
CA LEU A 143 3.52 -16.53 -1.15
C LEU A 143 3.31 -17.40 0.09
N LYS A 144 2.14 -18.06 0.21
CA LYS A 144 1.88 -19.01 1.29
C LYS A 144 2.90 -20.15 1.32
N LYS A 145 3.25 -20.70 0.15
CA LYS A 145 4.21 -21.80 0.04
C LYS A 145 5.63 -21.37 0.40
N LYS A 146 6.04 -20.17 -0.01
CA LYS A 146 7.39 -19.64 0.21
C LYS A 146 7.64 -19.19 1.65
N PHE A 147 6.61 -18.70 2.33
CA PHE A 147 6.73 -18.12 3.66
C PHE A 147 6.01 -18.96 4.73
N ASP A 148 6.32 -20.25 4.78
CA ASP A 148 5.96 -21.20 5.85
C ASP A 148 4.47 -21.14 6.24
N GLY A 149 3.59 -21.04 5.25
CA GLY A 149 2.15 -21.00 5.45
C GLY A 149 1.59 -19.61 5.77
N TYR A 150 2.39 -18.55 5.67
CA TYR A 150 1.91 -17.17 5.86
C TYR A 150 0.67 -16.90 4.99
N ILE A 151 -0.39 -16.40 5.63
CA ILE A 151 -1.66 -16.17 4.94
C ILE A 151 -1.73 -14.70 4.52
N VAL A 152 -1.49 -14.46 3.24
CA VAL A 152 -1.70 -13.14 2.64
C VAL A 152 -3.20 -12.85 2.57
N ARG A 153 -3.62 -11.74 3.19
CA ARG A 153 -5.03 -11.29 3.25
C ARG A 153 -5.31 -10.02 2.48
N THR A 154 -4.26 -9.25 2.20
CA THR A 154 -4.35 -7.93 1.58
C THR A 154 -3.78 -7.96 0.17
N LEU A 155 -4.53 -7.39 -0.78
CA LEU A 155 -4.13 -7.17 -2.17
C LEU A 155 -3.92 -5.66 -2.38
N ALA A 156 -2.87 -5.26 -3.11
CA ALA A 156 -2.81 -3.95 -3.73
C ALA A 156 -3.07 -4.12 -5.23
N TYR A 157 -4.02 -3.38 -5.78
CA TYR A 157 -4.34 -3.49 -7.21
C TYR A 157 -3.24 -2.85 -8.07
N PRO A 158 -2.56 -3.60 -8.96
CA PRO A 158 -1.59 -3.04 -9.88
C PRO A 158 -2.18 -1.88 -10.69
N ASN A 159 -1.49 -0.74 -10.69
CA ASN A 159 -1.94 0.49 -11.37
C ASN A 159 -3.35 0.94 -10.93
N GLY A 160 -3.82 0.56 -9.75
CA GLY A 160 -5.20 0.81 -9.31
C GLY A 160 -6.27 0.16 -10.19
N SER A 161 -5.91 -0.84 -11.00
CA SER A 161 -6.79 -1.46 -12.01
C SER A 161 -7.70 -2.50 -11.39
N TYR A 162 -8.95 -2.14 -11.14
CA TYR A 162 -9.98 -3.05 -10.62
C TYR A 162 -11.38 -2.71 -11.16
N ASN A 163 -12.27 -3.67 -11.04
CA ASN A 163 -13.71 -3.53 -11.29
C ASN A 163 -14.46 -4.57 -10.45
N LYS A 164 -15.78 -4.62 -10.56
CA LYS A 164 -16.62 -5.56 -9.79
C LYS A 164 -16.18 -7.03 -9.98
N THR A 165 -15.87 -7.44 -11.20
CA THR A 165 -15.40 -8.81 -11.50
C THR A 165 -14.09 -9.13 -10.78
N VAL A 166 -13.16 -8.17 -10.75
CA VAL A 166 -11.87 -8.30 -10.02
C VAL A 166 -12.10 -8.42 -8.52
N ILE A 167 -12.99 -7.60 -7.95
CA ILE A 167 -13.34 -7.65 -6.51
C ILE A 167 -13.90 -9.03 -6.16
N GLU A 168 -14.90 -9.51 -6.91
CA GLU A 168 -15.54 -10.82 -6.68
C GLU A 168 -14.53 -11.97 -6.80
N ALA A 169 -13.64 -11.91 -7.79
CA ALA A 169 -12.58 -12.89 -7.95
C ALA A 169 -11.59 -12.84 -6.77
N ALA A 170 -11.10 -11.66 -6.38
CA ALA A 170 -10.17 -11.52 -5.28
C ALA A 170 -10.75 -12.07 -3.95
N GLN A 171 -11.99 -11.77 -3.64
CA GLN A 171 -12.70 -12.31 -2.48
C GLN A 171 -12.82 -13.85 -2.55
N LYS A 172 -13.21 -14.38 -3.70
CA LYS A 172 -13.31 -15.84 -3.92
C LYS A 172 -11.98 -16.55 -3.69
N TYR A 173 -10.87 -15.93 -4.08
CA TYR A 173 -9.52 -16.46 -3.91
C TYR A 173 -8.87 -16.08 -2.57
N GLY A 174 -9.66 -15.57 -1.62
CA GLY A 174 -9.32 -15.46 -0.20
C GLY A 174 -8.54 -14.19 0.16
N PHE A 175 -8.68 -13.13 -0.61
CA PHE A 175 -8.33 -11.79 -0.15
C PHE A 175 -9.50 -11.19 0.64
N TYR A 176 -9.21 -10.62 1.79
CA TYR A 176 -10.23 -10.03 2.69
C TYR A 176 -10.34 -8.52 2.49
N ARG A 177 -9.29 -7.91 1.98
CA ARG A 177 -9.21 -6.46 1.73
C ARG A 177 -8.30 -6.16 0.55
N ALA A 178 -8.55 -5.01 -0.09
CA ALA A 178 -7.66 -4.55 -1.15
C ALA A 178 -7.51 -3.03 -1.14
N LEU A 179 -6.34 -2.58 -1.59
CA LEU A 179 -5.93 -1.20 -1.65
C LEU A 179 -6.04 -0.66 -3.07
N THR A 180 -6.68 0.49 -3.19
CA THR A 180 -6.80 1.23 -4.45
C THR A 180 -5.73 2.31 -4.55
N GLY A 181 -5.67 3.04 -5.69
CA GLY A 181 -4.93 4.29 -5.84
C GLY A 181 -5.75 5.53 -5.48
N HIS A 182 -7.00 5.37 -5.01
CA HIS A 182 -7.88 6.49 -4.74
C HIS A 182 -7.58 7.16 -3.40
N ILE A 183 -7.51 8.49 -3.40
CA ILE A 183 -7.33 9.30 -2.19
C ILE A 183 -8.61 9.34 -1.35
N GLY A 184 -8.50 9.28 -0.03
CA GLY A 184 -9.61 9.34 0.91
C GLY A 184 -9.22 8.85 2.30
N LEU A 185 -10.19 8.76 3.20
CA LEU A 185 -10.01 8.21 4.54
C LEU A 185 -10.71 6.85 4.68
N ASN A 186 -10.03 5.94 5.36
CA ASN A 186 -10.60 4.68 5.78
C ASN A 186 -11.19 4.85 7.18
N THR A 187 -12.52 4.85 7.26
CA THR A 187 -13.29 4.84 8.51
C THR A 187 -13.91 3.47 8.71
N ALA A 188 -14.42 3.16 9.90
CA ALA A 188 -15.16 1.91 10.13
C ALA A 188 -16.34 1.76 9.16
N ALA A 189 -17.02 2.86 8.82
CA ALA A 189 -18.14 2.83 7.87
C ALA A 189 -17.70 2.53 6.44
N THR A 190 -16.65 3.23 5.93
CA THR A 190 -16.15 3.00 4.57
C THR A 190 -15.54 1.61 4.42
N TYR A 191 -14.79 1.15 5.42
CA TYR A 191 -14.20 -0.18 5.43
C TYR A 191 -15.28 -1.28 5.45
N LYS A 192 -16.29 -1.15 6.32
CA LYS A 192 -17.41 -2.12 6.37
C LYS A 192 -18.20 -2.18 5.06
N ALA A 193 -18.38 -1.05 4.39
CA ALA A 193 -19.09 -0.96 3.12
C ALA A 193 -18.28 -1.57 1.96
N ALA A 194 -16.96 -1.33 1.91
CA ALA A 194 -16.13 -1.70 0.78
C ALA A 194 -14.68 -2.06 1.22
N PRO A 195 -14.46 -3.19 1.92
CA PRO A 195 -13.11 -3.58 2.35
C PRO A 195 -12.15 -3.85 1.20
N MET A 196 -12.67 -4.13 0.01
CA MET A 196 -11.90 -4.33 -1.22
C MET A 196 -11.58 -3.03 -1.97
N GLU A 197 -11.89 -1.87 -1.38
CA GLU A 197 -11.68 -0.55 -2.01
C GLU A 197 -11.09 0.46 -1.02
N MET A 198 -10.12 0.01 -0.20
CA MET A 198 -9.47 0.89 0.76
C MET A 198 -8.71 2.02 0.08
N TYR A 199 -8.89 3.22 0.60
CA TYR A 199 -8.24 4.43 0.10
C TYR A 199 -6.77 4.50 0.49
N ARG A 200 -5.98 5.16 -0.36
CA ARG A 200 -4.56 5.45 -0.09
C ARG A 200 -4.21 6.89 -0.47
N VAL A 201 -3.19 7.42 0.16
CA VAL A 201 -2.52 8.66 -0.25
C VAL A 201 -1.23 8.27 -0.94
N THR A 202 -1.13 8.52 -2.23
CA THR A 202 0.13 8.35 -2.97
C THR A 202 1.12 9.41 -2.54
N VAL A 203 2.31 8.99 -2.15
CA VAL A 203 3.40 9.87 -1.74
C VAL A 203 4.55 9.72 -2.73
N ALA A 204 4.86 10.80 -3.42
CA ALA A 204 5.98 10.90 -4.33
C ALA A 204 6.86 12.08 -3.92
N ASP A 205 8.12 12.07 -4.32
CA ASP A 205 8.93 13.27 -4.26
C ASP A 205 8.53 14.19 -5.43
N ASP A 206 7.68 15.17 -5.12
CA ASP A 206 7.19 16.18 -6.06
C ASP A 206 8.04 17.48 -6.03
N GLY A 207 9.21 17.43 -5.40
CA GLY A 207 10.09 18.58 -5.21
C GLY A 207 9.66 19.55 -4.09
N ASN A 208 8.53 19.29 -3.43
CA ASN A 208 8.01 20.13 -2.34
C ASN A 208 8.38 19.57 -0.94
N GLY A 209 9.13 18.47 -0.88
CA GLY A 209 9.60 17.87 0.37
C GLY A 209 8.46 17.59 1.35
N LEU A 210 8.70 17.87 2.65
CA LEU A 210 7.71 17.66 3.70
C LEU A 210 6.40 18.43 3.49
N GLU A 211 6.43 19.62 2.90
CA GLU A 211 5.21 20.40 2.65
C GLU A 211 4.31 19.74 1.60
N GLY A 212 4.88 19.08 0.60
CA GLY A 212 4.14 18.24 -0.34
C GLY A 212 3.40 17.11 0.38
N PHE A 213 4.09 16.41 1.28
CA PHE A 213 3.51 15.35 2.11
C PHE A 213 2.35 15.85 2.99
N LYS A 214 2.51 16.98 3.69
CA LYS A 214 1.45 17.58 4.51
C LYS A 214 0.21 17.90 3.69
N ARG A 215 0.39 18.55 2.53
CA ARG A 215 -0.74 18.88 1.62
C ARG A 215 -1.51 17.63 1.20
N ARG A 216 -0.83 16.53 0.90
CA ARG A 216 -1.50 15.28 0.53
C ARG A 216 -2.30 14.67 1.68
N LEU A 217 -1.80 14.76 2.92
CA LEU A 217 -2.57 14.38 4.10
C LEU A 217 -3.82 15.26 4.28
N GLU A 218 -3.68 16.59 4.14
CA GLU A 218 -4.81 17.53 4.21
C GLU A 218 -5.86 17.23 3.13
N GLN A 219 -5.43 16.94 1.90
CA GLN A 219 -6.35 16.51 0.83
C GLN A 219 -7.11 15.24 1.20
N ALA A 220 -6.45 14.24 1.79
CA ALA A 220 -7.13 13.01 2.24
C ALA A 220 -8.18 13.31 3.32
N TYR A 221 -7.87 14.18 4.28
CA TYR A 221 -8.84 14.63 5.29
C TYR A 221 -10.00 15.39 4.66
N PHE A 222 -9.76 16.27 3.70
CA PHE A 222 -10.81 16.99 2.98
C PHE A 222 -11.73 16.02 2.23
N PHE A 223 -11.19 15.06 1.48
CA PHE A 223 -11.99 14.04 0.83
C PHE A 223 -12.76 13.17 1.82
N GLY A 224 -12.14 12.78 2.93
CA GLY A 224 -12.81 12.06 4.00
C GLY A 224 -13.98 12.83 4.60
N PHE A 225 -13.82 14.14 4.81
CA PHE A 225 -14.89 15.01 5.26
C PHE A 225 -16.06 15.04 4.25
N LEU A 226 -15.79 15.20 2.95
CA LEU A 226 -16.82 15.16 1.90
C LEU A 226 -17.59 13.83 1.89
N GLN A 227 -16.87 12.70 2.04
CA GLN A 227 -17.47 11.37 2.14
C GLN A 227 -18.42 11.26 3.34
N THR A 228 -18.08 11.83 4.50
CA THR A 228 -18.97 11.81 5.67
C THR A 228 -20.25 12.62 5.46
N LYS A 229 -20.25 13.55 4.51
CA LYS A 229 -21.43 14.35 4.09
C LYS A 229 -22.22 13.68 2.97
N GLY A 230 -21.86 12.46 2.55
CA GLY A 230 -22.51 11.75 1.46
C GLY A 230 -22.23 12.34 0.07
N ILE A 231 -21.21 13.18 -0.06
CA ILE A 231 -20.82 13.79 -1.34
C ILE A 231 -20.03 12.74 -2.13
N ASP A 232 -20.46 12.49 -3.38
CA ASP A 232 -19.66 11.67 -4.30
C ASP A 232 -18.38 12.40 -4.69
N ILE A 233 -17.26 11.85 -4.27
CA ILE A 233 -15.94 12.41 -4.55
C ILE A 233 -15.29 11.86 -5.83
N ASN A 234 -15.93 10.89 -6.51
CA ASN A 234 -15.35 10.31 -7.73
C ASN A 234 -15.08 11.34 -8.82
N PRO A 235 -16.01 12.28 -9.11
CA PRO A 235 -15.74 13.34 -10.10
C PRO A 235 -14.59 14.28 -9.70
N LEU A 236 -14.35 14.44 -8.41
CA LEU A 236 -13.29 15.31 -7.89
C LEU A 236 -11.90 14.63 -7.89
N ARG A 237 -11.89 13.29 -7.83
CA ARG A 237 -10.64 12.51 -7.81
C ARG A 237 -9.79 12.71 -9.06
N ASP A 238 -10.44 12.77 -10.22
CA ASP A 238 -9.76 12.94 -11.51
C ASP A 238 -9.05 14.30 -11.63
N LEU A 239 -9.56 15.33 -10.92
CA LEU A 239 -8.93 16.64 -10.83
C LEU A 239 -7.63 16.63 -10.00
N PHE A 240 -7.44 15.64 -9.13
CA PHE A 240 -6.29 15.50 -8.22
C PHE A 240 -5.45 14.25 -8.50
N ALA A 241 -5.85 13.42 -9.47
CA ALA A 241 -5.13 12.20 -9.86
C ALA A 241 -3.94 12.45 -10.81
N SER A 242 -3.76 13.68 -11.28
CA SER A 242 -2.65 14.06 -12.15
C SER A 242 -1.42 14.44 -11.32
N TYR A 243 -0.74 13.42 -10.77
CA TYR A 243 0.70 13.52 -10.43
C TYR A 243 1.25 12.12 -10.13
#